data_32d420abf92202a9a48c2fb3546b16be
#
_entry.id   32d420abf92202a9a48c2fb3546b16be
#
_cell.length_a   1.000
_cell.length_b   1.000
_cell.length_c   1.000
_cell.angle_alpha   90.00
_cell.angle_beta   90.00
_cell.angle_gamma   90.00
#
_symmetry.space_group_name_H-M   'P 1'
#
loop_
_entity.id
_entity.type
_entity.pdbx_description
1 polymer ?
#
loop_
_entity_poly.entity_id
_entity_poly.type
_entity_poly.pdbx_seq_one_letter_code
_entity_poly.pdbx_strand_id
1 'polypeptide(L)'
;SELFKKHELGKILIPGFGYGRNAGVFLDNGCTITGIEISETALEIAKKHFENNITVHHGSVGLMPFDGEIYDGIFSYSLLHLLNSAERTKLIDDCYAQLKPGGYMVFVSIAPEDFRYGQGKEVSKNTFEMPYGVTLFFYDSDSIVADFDKYGLIESTIISEPTQDKNDVPKQRFWYIVCRKEI
;
A
#
# COMPACT_ATOMS: atom_id res chain seq x y z
N SER A 1 -5.19 1.58 10.63
CA SER A 1 -5.61 2.88 11.24
C SER A 1 -5.19 3.04 12.69
N GLU A 2 -5.21 1.99 13.53
CA GLU A 2 -4.83 2.08 14.94
C GLU A 2 -3.42 2.62 15.17
N LEU A 3 -2.43 2.16 14.37
CA LEU A 3 -1.08 2.69 14.41
C LEU A 3 -1.06 4.22 14.20
N PHE A 4 -1.75 4.68 13.15
CA PHE A 4 -1.78 6.10 12.79
C PHE A 4 -2.47 6.95 13.86
N LYS A 5 -3.57 6.44 14.44
CA LYS A 5 -4.27 7.08 15.55
C LYS A 5 -3.39 7.13 16.81
N LYS A 6 -2.74 6.02 17.16
CA LYS A 6 -1.84 5.93 18.33
C LYS A 6 -0.70 6.95 18.28
N HIS A 7 -0.21 7.25 17.08
CA HIS A 7 0.91 8.18 16.84
C HIS A 7 0.47 9.56 16.36
N GLU A 8 -0.84 9.88 16.41
CA GLU A 8 -1.42 11.18 16.05
C GLU A 8 -1.00 11.68 14.66
N LEU A 9 -0.93 10.76 13.69
CA LEU A 9 -0.52 11.10 12.33
C LEU A 9 -1.66 11.84 11.63
N GLY A 10 -1.41 13.08 11.20
CA GLY A 10 -2.45 13.95 10.66
C GLY A 10 -2.48 14.07 9.14
N LYS A 11 -1.32 13.98 8.47
CA LYS A 11 -1.20 14.13 7.02
C LYS A 11 -0.74 12.83 6.38
N ILE A 12 -1.61 12.21 5.59
CA ILE A 12 -1.42 10.84 5.07
C ILE A 12 -1.35 10.83 3.55
N LEU A 13 -0.31 10.20 3.00
CA LEU A 13 -0.20 9.87 1.58
C LEU A 13 -0.67 8.43 1.33
N ILE A 14 -1.50 8.23 0.30
CA ILE A 14 -2.01 6.90 -0.10
C ILE A 14 -1.65 6.65 -1.57
N PRO A 15 -0.48 6.06 -1.86
CA PRO A 15 -0.14 5.58 -3.20
C PRO A 15 -1.01 4.37 -3.59
N GLY A 16 -1.57 4.39 -4.80
CA GLY A 16 -2.56 3.39 -5.22
C GLY A 16 -3.89 3.60 -4.52
N PHE A 17 -4.40 4.83 -4.56
CA PHE A 17 -5.58 5.25 -3.82
C PHE A 17 -6.84 4.44 -4.18
N GLY A 18 -6.93 3.97 -5.42
CA GLY A 18 -8.12 3.32 -5.95
C GLY A 18 -9.33 4.27 -5.89
N TYR A 19 -10.49 3.71 -5.57
CA TYR A 19 -11.70 4.50 -5.32
C TYR A 19 -11.82 5.01 -3.88
N GLY A 20 -10.76 4.89 -3.07
CA GLY A 20 -10.68 5.45 -1.72
C GLY A 20 -11.23 4.55 -0.61
N ARG A 21 -11.35 3.24 -0.83
CA ARG A 21 -11.89 2.29 0.18
C ARG A 21 -11.26 2.44 1.57
N ASN A 22 -9.96 2.72 1.61
CA ASN A 22 -9.21 2.83 2.86
C ASN A 22 -9.15 4.25 3.42
N ALA A 23 -9.56 5.27 2.64
CA ALA A 23 -9.42 6.67 3.04
C ALA A 23 -10.39 7.07 4.15
N GLY A 24 -11.62 6.53 4.14
CA GLY A 24 -12.66 6.86 5.13
C GLY A 24 -12.18 6.71 6.57
N VAL A 25 -11.48 5.61 6.86
CA VAL A 25 -10.95 5.36 8.22
C VAL A 25 -9.97 6.44 8.70
N PHE A 26 -9.17 7.02 7.81
CA PHE A 26 -8.24 8.10 8.16
C PHE A 26 -8.98 9.43 8.30
N LEU A 27 -9.95 9.72 7.41
CA LEU A 27 -10.78 10.92 7.49
C LEU A 27 -11.60 10.96 8.78
N ASP A 28 -12.20 9.84 9.19
CA ASP A 28 -12.97 9.71 10.43
C ASP A 28 -12.12 9.96 11.69
N ASN A 29 -10.78 9.84 11.56
CA ASN A 29 -9.82 10.17 12.61
C ASN A 29 -9.20 11.58 12.43
N GLY A 30 -9.76 12.43 11.57
CA GLY A 30 -9.32 13.81 11.38
C GLY A 30 -8.07 14.00 10.54
N CYS A 31 -7.63 12.96 9.80
CA CYS A 31 -6.47 13.08 8.93
C CYS A 31 -6.81 13.84 7.62
N THR A 32 -5.83 14.56 7.09
CA THR A 32 -5.85 15.03 5.72
C THR A 32 -5.25 13.99 4.79
N ILE A 33 -5.89 13.74 3.64
CA ILE A 33 -5.50 12.66 2.73
C ILE A 33 -5.05 13.23 1.39
N THR A 34 -3.88 12.77 0.95
CA THR A 34 -3.43 12.90 -0.44
C THR A 34 -3.34 11.50 -1.05
N GLY A 35 -4.03 11.28 -2.16
CA GLY A 35 -3.99 10.02 -2.92
C GLY A 35 -3.23 10.18 -4.24
N ILE A 36 -2.74 9.06 -4.76
CA ILE A 36 -2.20 8.94 -6.13
C ILE A 36 -2.89 7.75 -6.80
N GLU A 37 -3.50 7.97 -7.95
CA GLU A 37 -4.23 6.92 -8.67
C GLU A 37 -4.10 7.11 -10.19
N ILE A 38 -3.87 6.02 -10.90
CA ILE A 38 -3.71 6.03 -12.36
C ILE A 38 -5.03 5.84 -13.11
N SER A 39 -6.03 5.22 -12.47
CA SER A 39 -7.32 4.91 -13.08
C SER A 39 -8.27 6.10 -13.01
N GLU A 40 -8.64 6.66 -14.17
CA GLU A 40 -9.65 7.72 -14.25
C GLU A 40 -10.98 7.31 -13.63
N THR A 41 -11.42 6.08 -13.90
CA THR A 41 -12.68 5.55 -13.35
C THR A 41 -12.65 5.49 -11.82
N ALA A 42 -11.53 5.04 -11.23
CA ALA A 42 -11.38 5.01 -9.78
C ALA A 42 -11.39 6.43 -9.19
N LEU A 43 -10.73 7.38 -9.86
CA LEU A 43 -10.74 8.80 -9.47
C LEU A 43 -12.14 9.42 -9.51
N GLU A 44 -12.93 9.13 -10.55
CA GLU A 44 -14.30 9.62 -10.64
C GLU A 44 -15.17 9.09 -9.49
N ILE A 45 -15.03 7.82 -9.14
CA ILE A 45 -15.71 7.21 -8.00
C ILE A 45 -15.29 7.88 -6.70
N ALA A 46 -13.98 8.04 -6.49
CA ALA A 46 -13.43 8.68 -5.31
C ALA A 46 -13.93 10.13 -5.15
N LYS A 47 -13.89 10.94 -6.22
CA LYS A 47 -14.41 12.32 -6.22
C LYS A 47 -15.88 12.40 -5.85
N LYS A 48 -16.71 11.50 -6.38
CA LYS A 48 -18.15 11.45 -6.03
C LYS A 48 -18.40 11.06 -4.58
N HIS A 49 -17.52 10.22 -4.00
CA HIS A 49 -17.70 9.72 -2.64
C HIS A 49 -17.18 10.68 -1.57
N PHE A 50 -16.05 11.32 -1.82
CA PHE A 50 -15.37 12.17 -0.83
C PHE A 50 -15.51 13.67 -1.10
N GLU A 51 -16.07 14.06 -2.24
CA GLU A 51 -16.22 15.46 -2.66
C GLU A 51 -14.87 16.22 -2.58
N ASN A 52 -14.78 17.26 -1.72
CA ASN A 52 -13.59 18.08 -1.55
C ASN A 52 -12.75 17.71 -0.31
N ASN A 53 -13.06 16.58 0.35
CA ASN A 53 -12.39 16.21 1.60
C ASN A 53 -11.03 15.51 1.39
N ILE A 54 -10.66 15.25 0.13
CA ILE A 54 -9.40 14.60 -0.24
C ILE A 54 -8.74 15.31 -1.41
N THR A 55 -7.43 15.20 -1.49
CA THR A 55 -6.66 15.55 -2.70
C THR A 55 -6.23 14.25 -3.37
N VAL A 56 -6.50 14.08 -4.68
CA VAL A 56 -5.99 12.92 -5.43
C VAL A 56 -5.32 13.37 -6.72
N HIS A 57 -4.05 13.04 -6.86
CA HIS A 57 -3.27 13.25 -8.08
C HIS A 57 -3.54 12.11 -9.07
N HIS A 58 -3.87 12.48 -10.30
CA HIS A 58 -4.01 11.51 -11.38
C HIS A 58 -2.63 11.20 -11.99
N GLY A 59 -2.18 9.97 -11.84
CA GLY A 59 -0.92 9.54 -12.41
C GLY A 59 -0.40 8.22 -11.85
N SER A 60 0.68 7.74 -12.47
CA SER A 60 1.38 6.55 -12.00
C SER A 60 2.22 6.87 -10.77
N VAL A 61 2.21 5.98 -9.78
CA VAL A 61 3.12 6.06 -8.62
C VAL A 61 4.60 6.06 -9.01
N GLY A 62 4.94 5.57 -10.20
CA GLY A 62 6.28 5.65 -10.77
C GLY A 62 6.73 7.09 -11.11
N LEU A 63 5.80 8.07 -11.10
CA LEU A 63 6.07 9.49 -11.33
C LEU A 63 6.12 10.32 -10.05
N MET A 64 6.04 9.69 -8.88
CA MET A 64 6.17 10.38 -7.59
C MET A 64 7.53 11.10 -7.47
N PRO A 65 7.58 12.23 -6.70
CA PRO A 65 6.49 12.89 -5.99
C PRO A 65 5.63 13.77 -6.92
N PHE A 66 4.33 13.92 -6.62
CA PHE A 66 3.41 14.80 -7.36
C PHE A 66 3.32 16.21 -6.77
N ASP A 67 3.76 16.36 -5.54
CA ASP A 67 3.84 17.64 -4.82
C ASP A 67 5.16 17.71 -4.03
N GLY A 68 5.45 18.85 -3.43
CA GLY A 68 6.62 19.04 -2.56
C GLY A 68 6.33 18.78 -1.08
N GLU A 69 5.25 18.08 -0.78
CA GLU A 69 4.76 17.91 0.57
C GLU A 69 5.45 16.75 1.31
N ILE A 70 5.53 16.91 2.63
CA ILE A 70 6.02 15.88 3.55
C ILE A 70 4.85 15.37 4.38
N TYR A 71 4.80 14.08 4.59
CA TYR A 71 3.68 13.38 5.20
C TYR A 71 4.05 12.81 6.56
N ASP A 72 3.07 12.78 7.48
CA ASP A 72 3.21 12.13 8.80
C ASP A 72 3.18 10.61 8.67
N GLY A 73 2.37 10.13 7.73
CA GLY A 73 2.22 8.72 7.46
C GLY A 73 1.97 8.41 5.99
N ILE A 74 2.34 7.21 5.59
CA ILE A 74 2.11 6.69 4.25
C ILE A 74 1.42 5.33 4.38
N PHE A 75 0.36 5.12 3.60
CA PHE A 75 -0.38 3.87 3.60
C PHE A 75 -0.62 3.37 2.18
N SER A 76 -0.03 2.25 1.81
CA SER A 76 -0.21 1.62 0.49
C SER A 76 -0.80 0.22 0.64
N TYR A 77 -1.98 0.00 0.05
CA TYR A 77 -2.72 -1.25 0.17
C TYR A 77 -2.89 -1.92 -1.19
N SER A 78 -2.44 -3.15 -1.29
CA SER A 78 -2.61 -4.01 -2.49
C SER A 78 -2.08 -3.42 -3.80
N LEU A 79 -1.03 -2.60 -3.73
CA LEU A 79 -0.37 -2.01 -4.89
C LEU A 79 1.00 -2.66 -5.16
N LEU A 80 1.82 -2.81 -4.12
CA LEU A 80 3.25 -3.12 -4.25
C LEU A 80 3.50 -4.44 -5.02
N HIS A 81 2.65 -5.43 -4.81
CA HIS A 81 2.75 -6.74 -5.46
C HIS A 81 2.34 -6.75 -6.94
N LEU A 82 1.81 -5.64 -7.46
CA LEU A 82 1.48 -5.45 -8.88
C LEU A 82 2.65 -4.86 -9.68
N LEU A 83 3.68 -4.37 -8.99
CA LEU A 83 4.81 -3.66 -9.56
C LEU A 83 5.99 -4.61 -9.82
N ASN A 84 6.79 -4.34 -10.85
CA ASN A 84 8.06 -5.02 -11.04
C ASN A 84 9.09 -4.59 -9.99
N SER A 85 10.25 -5.27 -9.92
CA SER A 85 11.25 -5.03 -8.87
C SER A 85 11.75 -3.58 -8.86
N ALA A 86 12.04 -2.98 -10.01
CA ALA A 86 12.52 -1.60 -10.10
C ALA A 86 11.45 -0.60 -9.65
N GLU A 87 10.19 -0.82 -10.05
CA GLU A 87 9.05 0.00 -9.64
C GLU A 87 8.77 -0.11 -8.13
N ARG A 88 8.91 -1.31 -7.54
CA ARG A 88 8.77 -1.50 -6.08
C ARG A 88 9.82 -0.70 -5.32
N THR A 89 11.09 -0.86 -5.72
CA THR A 89 12.19 -0.11 -5.10
C THR A 89 11.94 1.40 -5.18
N LYS A 90 11.59 1.89 -6.38
CA LYS A 90 11.31 3.32 -6.57
C LYS A 90 10.14 3.80 -5.70
N LEU A 91 9.03 3.05 -5.65
CA LEU A 91 7.88 3.43 -4.82
C LEU A 91 8.26 3.53 -3.34
N ILE A 92 9.01 2.58 -2.82
CA ILE A 92 9.44 2.59 -1.41
C ILE A 92 10.40 3.77 -1.15
N ASP A 93 11.37 4.00 -2.06
CA ASP A 93 12.30 5.15 -1.98
C ASP A 93 11.54 6.49 -1.96
N ASP A 94 10.59 6.68 -2.89
CA ASP A 94 9.81 7.91 -2.99
C ASP A 94 8.89 8.12 -1.78
N CYS A 95 8.30 7.04 -1.26
CA CYS A 95 7.53 7.08 -0.01
C CYS A 95 8.41 7.51 1.17
N TYR A 96 9.58 6.89 1.32
CA TYR A 96 10.49 7.24 2.41
C TYR A 96 11.02 8.66 2.30
N ALA A 97 11.29 9.15 1.08
CA ALA A 97 11.73 10.52 0.84
C ALA A 97 10.68 11.55 1.30
N GLN A 98 9.39 11.28 1.05
CA GLN A 98 8.27 12.14 1.43
C GLN A 98 7.77 11.95 2.87
N LEU A 99 8.37 11.02 3.62
CA LEU A 99 8.00 10.78 5.01
C LEU A 99 8.80 11.70 5.94
N LYS A 100 8.15 12.34 6.91
CA LYS A 100 8.85 13.15 7.93
C LYS A 100 9.70 12.28 8.85
N PRO A 101 10.77 12.83 9.46
CA PRO A 101 11.47 12.15 10.56
C PRO A 101 10.49 11.72 11.67
N GLY A 102 10.61 10.49 12.14
CA GLY A 102 9.68 9.88 13.11
C GLY A 102 8.35 9.41 12.53
N GLY A 103 8.05 9.68 11.24
CA GLY A 103 6.85 9.24 10.55
C GLY A 103 6.82 7.73 10.27
N TYR A 104 5.65 7.24 9.88
CA TYR A 104 5.42 5.82 9.63
C TYR A 104 4.95 5.56 8.21
N MET A 105 5.48 4.52 7.57
CA MET A 105 4.92 4.00 6.33
C MET A 105 4.47 2.55 6.51
N VAL A 106 3.29 2.25 5.98
CA VAL A 106 2.65 0.95 6.06
C VAL A 106 2.34 0.46 4.66
N PHE A 107 2.79 -0.76 4.36
CA PHE A 107 2.47 -1.46 3.13
C PHE A 107 1.70 -2.73 3.44
N VAL A 108 0.64 -2.98 2.67
CA VAL A 108 -0.11 -4.23 2.71
C VAL A 108 0.05 -4.93 1.37
N SER A 109 0.75 -6.06 1.36
CA SER A 109 1.11 -6.78 0.13
C SER A 109 0.86 -8.27 0.27
N ILE A 110 0.56 -8.94 -0.85
CA ILE A 110 0.19 -10.36 -0.88
C ILE A 110 1.33 -11.24 -0.38
N ALA A 111 0.98 -12.27 0.41
CA ALA A 111 1.90 -13.25 0.98
C ALA A 111 1.82 -14.59 0.23
N PRO A 112 2.85 -15.47 0.31
CA PRO A 112 2.81 -16.81 -0.28
C PRO A 112 1.73 -17.73 0.31
N GLU A 113 1.23 -17.41 1.49
CA GLU A 113 0.12 -18.12 2.14
C GLU A 113 -1.26 -17.79 1.57
N ASP A 114 -1.32 -16.84 0.62
CA ASP A 114 -2.54 -16.51 -0.10
C ASP A 114 -2.91 -17.62 -1.10
N PHE A 115 -4.21 -17.88 -1.24
CA PHE A 115 -4.71 -18.93 -2.12
C PHE A 115 -4.33 -18.78 -3.59
N ARG A 116 -3.97 -17.57 -4.03
CA ARG A 116 -3.53 -17.28 -5.40
C ARG A 116 -2.09 -17.70 -5.69
N TYR A 117 -1.28 -17.98 -4.67
CA TYR A 117 0.10 -18.43 -4.86
C TYR A 117 0.14 -19.71 -5.69
N GLY A 118 0.95 -19.75 -6.74
CA GLY A 118 1.04 -20.89 -7.64
C GLY A 118 -0.13 -21.07 -8.63
N GLN A 119 -1.09 -20.13 -8.66
CA GLN A 119 -2.25 -20.16 -9.56
C GLN A 119 -1.93 -19.54 -10.94
N GLY A 120 -0.83 -19.62 -11.46
CA GLY A 120 -0.46 -19.05 -12.74
C GLY A 120 0.84 -19.63 -13.25
N LYS A 121 1.40 -19.01 -14.26
CA LYS A 121 2.72 -19.35 -14.77
C LYS A 121 3.77 -18.62 -13.95
N GLU A 122 4.64 -19.35 -13.26
CA GLU A 122 5.78 -18.75 -12.60
C GLU A 122 6.76 -18.18 -13.63
N VAL A 123 7.01 -16.88 -13.57
CA VAL A 123 7.91 -16.16 -14.47
C VAL A 123 9.25 -15.81 -13.81
N SER A 124 9.27 -15.75 -12.49
CA SER A 124 10.48 -15.67 -11.65
C SER A 124 10.11 -16.09 -10.22
N LYS A 125 11.10 -16.24 -9.31
CA LYS A 125 10.85 -16.62 -7.92
C LYS A 125 9.71 -15.77 -7.31
N ASN A 126 8.69 -16.43 -6.78
CA ASN A 126 7.51 -15.82 -6.16
C ASN A 126 6.71 -14.85 -7.07
N THR A 127 6.91 -14.92 -8.38
CA THR A 127 6.22 -14.04 -9.34
C THR A 127 5.43 -14.88 -10.35
N PHE A 128 4.13 -14.65 -10.41
CA PHE A 128 3.22 -15.44 -11.24
C PHE A 128 2.43 -14.56 -12.20
N GLU A 129 2.44 -14.92 -13.49
CA GLU A 129 1.51 -14.39 -14.50
C GLU A 129 0.17 -15.11 -14.34
N MET A 130 -0.82 -14.38 -13.85
CA MET A 130 -2.15 -14.92 -13.55
C MET A 130 -2.96 -15.12 -14.82
N PRO A 131 -3.92 -16.08 -14.85
CA PRO A 131 -4.75 -16.35 -16.03
C PRO A 131 -5.54 -15.14 -16.55
N TYR A 132 -5.76 -14.13 -15.72
CA TYR A 132 -6.46 -12.88 -16.06
C TYR A 132 -5.51 -11.75 -16.49
N GLY A 133 -4.26 -12.06 -16.82
CA GLY A 133 -3.31 -11.13 -17.43
C GLY A 133 -2.59 -10.16 -16.49
N VAL A 134 -2.66 -10.40 -15.17
CA VAL A 134 -1.94 -9.61 -14.18
C VAL A 134 -0.76 -10.41 -13.64
N THR A 135 0.39 -9.80 -13.50
CA THR A 135 1.55 -10.40 -12.82
C THR A 135 1.52 -10.02 -11.34
N LEU A 136 1.63 -11.02 -10.46
CA LEU A 136 1.67 -10.83 -9.01
C LEU A 136 3.01 -11.30 -8.45
N PHE A 137 3.62 -10.46 -7.64
CA PHE A 137 4.78 -10.82 -6.82
C PHE A 137 4.35 -11.08 -5.38
N PHE A 138 4.62 -12.28 -4.87
CA PHE A 138 4.28 -12.67 -3.50
C PHE A 138 5.49 -12.46 -2.60
N TYR A 139 5.36 -11.56 -1.65
CA TYR A 139 6.44 -11.26 -0.70
C TYR A 139 6.64 -12.41 0.27
N ASP A 140 7.83 -13.00 0.31
CA ASP A 140 8.29 -13.85 1.40
C ASP A 140 9.06 -13.03 2.45
N SER A 141 9.41 -13.62 3.59
CA SER A 141 10.14 -12.94 4.67
C SER A 141 11.49 -12.35 4.21
N ASP A 142 12.19 -13.06 3.32
CA ASP A 142 13.49 -12.61 2.83
C ASP A 142 13.36 -11.37 1.96
N SER A 143 12.36 -11.34 1.08
CA SER A 143 12.08 -10.19 0.22
C SER A 143 11.58 -8.97 1.01
N ILE A 144 10.86 -9.18 2.13
CA ILE A 144 10.49 -8.08 3.02
C ILE A 144 11.74 -7.46 3.64
N VAL A 145 12.64 -8.27 4.20
CA VAL A 145 13.89 -7.77 4.78
C VAL A 145 14.71 -7.06 3.70
N ALA A 146 14.87 -7.66 2.52
CA ALA A 146 15.65 -7.09 1.42
C ALA A 146 15.13 -5.72 0.97
N ASP A 147 13.82 -5.55 0.87
CA ASP A 147 13.19 -4.33 0.35
C ASP A 147 13.00 -3.25 1.44
N PHE A 148 12.82 -3.63 2.73
CA PHE A 148 12.36 -2.69 3.76
C PHE A 148 13.33 -2.43 4.92
N ASP A 149 14.33 -3.29 5.18
CA ASP A 149 15.23 -3.15 6.34
C ASP A 149 15.93 -1.77 6.40
N LYS A 150 16.46 -1.30 5.27
CA LYS A 150 17.12 0.01 5.18
C LYS A 150 16.20 1.23 5.42
N TYR A 151 14.89 1.02 5.46
CA TYR A 151 13.89 2.07 5.71
C TYR A 151 13.32 2.03 7.13
N GLY A 152 14.00 1.33 8.04
CA GLY A 152 13.57 1.24 9.44
C GLY A 152 12.39 0.31 9.63
N LEU A 153 12.46 -0.91 9.08
CA LEU A 153 11.47 -1.97 9.30
C LEU A 153 11.33 -2.28 10.78
N ILE A 154 10.15 -2.11 11.36
CA ILE A 154 9.85 -2.38 12.77
C ILE A 154 8.85 -3.51 13.00
N GLU A 155 8.05 -3.83 11.99
CA GLU A 155 7.05 -4.90 12.08
C GLU A 155 6.76 -5.49 10.71
N SER A 156 6.67 -6.81 10.64
CA SER A 156 6.08 -7.52 9.51
C SER A 156 5.27 -8.70 10.02
N THR A 157 3.97 -8.73 9.73
CA THR A 157 3.07 -9.79 10.20
C THR A 157 2.05 -10.17 9.13
N ILE A 158 1.63 -11.43 9.12
CA ILE A 158 0.60 -11.90 8.17
C ILE A 158 -0.78 -11.60 8.74
N ILE A 159 -1.59 -10.93 7.95
CA ILE A 159 -2.99 -10.67 8.23
C ILE A 159 -3.90 -11.42 7.25
N SER A 160 -5.13 -11.66 7.67
CA SER A 160 -6.16 -12.33 6.86
C SER A 160 -7.31 -11.39 6.56
N GLU A 161 -7.79 -11.40 5.32
CA GLU A 161 -9.00 -10.69 4.90
C GLU A 161 -9.95 -11.63 4.16
N PRO A 162 -11.25 -11.61 4.49
CA PRO A 162 -11.85 -10.89 5.62
C PRO A 162 -11.36 -11.42 6.97
N THR A 163 -11.37 -10.57 8.00
CA THR A 163 -10.97 -10.94 9.37
C THR A 163 -11.94 -11.96 10.00
N GLN A 164 -13.20 -11.91 9.60
CA GLN A 164 -14.23 -12.87 10.01
C GLN A 164 -14.44 -13.90 8.91
N ASP A 165 -14.68 -15.17 9.31
CA ASP A 165 -15.05 -16.23 8.37
C ASP A 165 -16.41 -15.89 7.74
N LYS A 166 -16.35 -15.54 6.44
CA LYS A 166 -17.55 -15.45 5.60
C LYS A 166 -17.60 -16.75 4.81
N ASN A 167 -18.67 -17.51 4.98
CA ASN A 167 -18.90 -18.73 4.22
C ASN A 167 -18.73 -18.43 2.73
N ASP A 168 -17.95 -19.26 2.04
CA ASP A 168 -17.68 -19.23 0.60
C ASP A 168 -16.75 -18.13 0.06
N VAL A 169 -16.09 -17.29 0.90
CA VAL A 169 -15.08 -16.34 0.46
C VAL A 169 -13.68 -16.84 0.88
N PRO A 170 -12.78 -17.16 -0.07
CA PRO A 170 -11.41 -17.52 0.26
C PRO A 170 -10.73 -16.42 1.06
N LYS A 171 -10.07 -16.79 2.16
CA LYS A 171 -9.25 -15.84 2.92
C LYS A 171 -8.06 -15.43 2.10
N GLN A 172 -7.92 -14.14 1.91
CA GLN A 172 -6.72 -13.54 1.37
C GLN A 172 -5.68 -13.38 2.48
N ARG A 173 -4.40 -13.58 2.14
CA ARG A 173 -3.28 -13.47 3.07
C ARG A 173 -2.36 -12.36 2.60
N PHE A 174 -2.16 -11.40 3.48
CA PHE A 174 -1.29 -10.26 3.22
C PHE A 174 -0.24 -10.09 4.31
N TRP A 175 0.91 -9.61 3.93
CA TRP A 175 1.83 -8.99 4.86
C TRP A 175 1.35 -7.60 5.22
N TYR A 176 1.36 -7.29 6.50
CA TYR A 176 1.27 -5.95 7.06
C TYR A 176 2.68 -5.54 7.46
N ILE A 177 3.27 -4.60 6.72
CA ILE A 177 4.67 -4.21 6.82
C ILE A 177 4.72 -2.79 7.33
N VAL A 178 5.44 -2.53 8.42
CA VAL A 178 5.55 -1.22 9.04
C VAL A 178 7.01 -0.79 9.11
N CYS A 179 7.28 0.39 8.57
CA CYS A 179 8.56 1.06 8.72
C CYS A 179 8.39 2.40 9.44
N ARG A 180 9.43 2.81 10.16
CA ARG A 180 9.50 4.11 10.82
C ARG A 180 10.76 4.84 10.40
N LYS A 181 10.61 6.08 9.92
CA LYS A 181 11.76 6.92 9.61
C LYS A 181 12.45 7.38 10.89
N GLU A 182 13.76 7.25 10.94
CA GLU A 182 14.55 7.77 12.05
C GLU A 182 14.33 9.29 12.26
N ILE A 183 14.55 9.74 13.50
CA ILE A 183 14.37 11.15 13.92
C ILE A 183 15.64 11.95 13.55
#